data_92d2361f345803f0a31833cb523a2dbf
#
_entry.id   92d2361f345803f0a31833cb523a2dbf
#
_cell.length_a   1.000
_cell.length_b   1.000
_cell.length_c   1.000
_cell.angle_alpha   90.00
_cell.angle_beta   90.00
_cell.angle_gamma   90.00
#
_symmetry.space_group_name_H-M   'P 1'
#
loop_
_entity.id
_entity.type
_entity.pdbx_description
1 polymer ?
#
loop_
_entity_poly.entity_id
_entity_poly.type
_entity_poly.pdbx_seq_one_letter_code
_entity_poly.pdbx_strand_id
1 'polypeptide(L)'
;MNYLSFDVGINNLAYCELTPEKKISNWGILNLNENPICCANLRKPCEKQATYSIGKGSECKYYCSAHYKKMKGGKKLNSSRDICSLSQICIKKLHTLDLTSIKHVLIENQPALKNPIMKSVQMIIYTFFIIYGIMNNDSPIDNIHMVNARNKLKVYKGEPIVCDKKGVYAKNKWLSIEYTKKMILNEDVDKVSLFSDSKKKDDLADSYLQGS
;
A
#
# COMPACT_ATOMS: atom_id res chain seq x y z
N MET A 1 -18.78 -7.52 12.17
CA MET A 1 -18.52 -7.30 10.74
C MET A 1 -17.43 -6.27 10.61
N ASN A 2 -16.41 -6.53 9.79
CA ASN A 2 -15.15 -5.83 9.82
C ASN A 2 -15.11 -4.62 8.87
N TYR A 3 -14.14 -3.74 9.12
CA TYR A 3 -13.76 -2.62 8.28
C TYR A 3 -12.48 -2.97 7.52
N LEU A 4 -12.43 -2.68 6.22
CA LEU A 4 -11.22 -2.82 5.42
C LEU A 4 -10.75 -1.45 4.94
N SER A 5 -9.62 -1.00 5.41
CA SER A 5 -9.07 0.32 5.13
C SER A 5 -7.88 0.24 4.17
N PHE A 6 -7.80 1.16 3.20
CA PHE A 6 -6.73 1.23 2.20
C PHE A 6 -6.01 2.57 2.20
N ASP A 7 -4.70 2.55 2.41
CA ASP A 7 -3.80 3.65 2.09
C ASP A 7 -3.32 3.50 0.63
N VAL A 8 -3.68 4.46 -0.22
CA VAL A 8 -3.55 4.33 -1.67
C VAL A 8 -2.17 4.77 -2.15
N GLY A 9 -1.42 3.85 -2.76
CA GLY A 9 -0.16 4.12 -3.42
C GLY A 9 -0.05 3.48 -4.80
N ILE A 10 0.84 4.01 -5.65
CA ILE A 10 1.04 3.50 -7.02
C ILE A 10 1.82 2.17 -7.04
N ASN A 11 2.75 2.00 -6.12
CA ASN A 11 3.59 0.81 -6.03
C ASN A 11 3.18 -0.12 -4.90
N ASN A 12 2.67 0.45 -3.83
CA ASN A 12 2.24 -0.27 -2.64
C ASN A 12 0.82 0.18 -2.29
N LEU A 13 -0.07 -0.76 -2.15
CA LEU A 13 -1.40 -0.54 -1.63
C LEU A 13 -1.43 -1.18 -0.25
N ALA A 14 -1.33 -0.38 0.81
CA ALA A 14 -1.42 -0.90 2.16
C ALA A 14 -2.89 -1.06 2.55
N TYR A 15 -3.17 -2.11 3.31
CA TYR A 15 -4.51 -2.38 3.82
C TYR A 15 -4.46 -2.81 5.28
N CYS A 16 -5.54 -2.51 5.99
CA CYS A 16 -5.76 -2.96 7.34
C CYS A 16 -7.23 -3.39 7.51
N GLU A 17 -7.43 -4.62 7.94
CA GLU A 17 -8.74 -5.12 8.33
C GLU A 17 -8.89 -5.00 9.85
N LEU A 18 -9.95 -4.34 10.28
CA LEU A 18 -10.25 -4.09 11.68
C LEU A 18 -11.59 -4.71 12.07
N THR A 19 -11.63 -5.36 13.21
CA THR A 19 -12.89 -5.78 13.83
C THR A 19 -13.69 -4.57 14.32
N PRO A 20 -14.97 -4.74 14.70
CA PRO A 20 -15.78 -3.67 15.31
C PRO A 20 -15.13 -3.08 16.57
N GLU A 21 -14.36 -3.91 17.32
CA GLU A 21 -13.63 -3.51 18.52
C GLU A 21 -12.29 -2.83 18.21
N LYS A 22 -12.03 -2.53 16.93
CA LYS A 22 -10.80 -1.88 16.43
C LYS A 22 -9.53 -2.71 16.57
N LYS A 23 -9.64 -4.03 16.70
CA LYS A 23 -8.51 -4.97 16.66
C LYS A 23 -8.15 -5.33 15.23
N ILE A 24 -6.85 -5.49 14.95
CA ILE A 24 -6.34 -5.88 13.65
C ILE A 24 -6.61 -7.39 13.43
N SER A 25 -7.42 -7.74 12.44
CA SER A 25 -7.59 -9.13 11.99
C SER A 25 -6.62 -9.46 10.87
N ASN A 26 -6.44 -8.55 9.90
CA ASN A 26 -5.50 -8.73 8.81
C ASN A 26 -4.82 -7.39 8.44
N TRP A 27 -3.53 -7.43 8.10
CA TRP A 27 -2.75 -6.22 7.84
C TRP A 27 -1.60 -6.51 6.88
N GLY A 28 -1.46 -5.70 5.85
CA GLY A 28 -0.41 -5.95 4.89
C GLY A 28 -0.28 -4.92 3.79
N ILE A 29 0.58 -5.25 2.84
CA ILE A 29 0.85 -4.42 1.67
C ILE A 29 0.73 -5.26 0.41
N LEU A 30 -0.16 -4.88 -0.48
CA LEU A 30 -0.24 -5.41 -1.82
C LEU A 30 0.77 -4.67 -2.70
N ASN A 31 1.80 -5.39 -3.13
CA ASN A 31 2.78 -4.82 -4.05
C ASN A 31 2.19 -4.74 -5.46
N LEU A 32 1.93 -3.52 -5.92
CA LEU A 32 1.46 -3.23 -7.28
C LEU A 32 2.62 -3.11 -8.28
N ASN A 33 3.87 -3.27 -7.81
CA ASN A 33 5.04 -3.23 -8.67
C ASN A 33 5.48 -4.64 -9.11
N GLU A 34 5.18 -4.98 -10.35
CA GLU A 34 5.61 -6.25 -11.00
C GLU A 34 6.81 -6.05 -11.93
N ASN A 35 7.72 -5.13 -11.62
CA ASN A 35 8.95 -5.06 -12.37
C ASN A 35 9.69 -6.41 -12.29
N PRO A 36 10.30 -6.86 -13.40
CA PRO A 36 11.07 -8.10 -13.41
C PRO A 36 12.16 -8.10 -12.34
N ILE A 37 12.55 -9.29 -11.90
CA ILE A 37 13.69 -9.45 -11.01
C ILE A 37 14.97 -9.17 -11.77
N CYS A 38 15.96 -8.61 -11.08
CA CYS A 38 17.28 -8.31 -11.63
C CYS A 38 17.97 -9.58 -12.15
N CYS A 39 18.39 -9.56 -13.42
CA CYS A 39 19.06 -10.69 -14.07
C CYS A 39 20.53 -10.89 -13.64
N ALA A 40 21.06 -10.03 -12.76
CA ALA A 40 22.44 -10.17 -12.32
C ALA A 40 22.60 -11.43 -11.46
N ASN A 41 23.49 -12.31 -11.90
CA ASN A 41 23.87 -13.53 -11.20
C ASN A 41 25.37 -13.48 -10.99
N LEU A 42 25.79 -13.00 -9.81
CA LEU A 42 27.22 -12.98 -9.44
C LEU A 42 27.57 -14.28 -8.68
N ARG A 43 27.70 -14.19 -7.36
CA ARG A 43 27.88 -15.38 -6.49
C ARG A 43 26.51 -16.00 -6.10
N LYS A 44 25.46 -15.17 -6.08
CA LYS A 44 24.08 -15.54 -5.84
C LYS A 44 23.17 -14.73 -6.77
N PRO A 45 22.00 -15.27 -7.18
CA PRO A 45 20.98 -14.51 -7.93
C PRO A 45 20.58 -13.24 -7.17
N CYS A 46 20.36 -12.16 -7.91
CA CYS A 46 19.88 -10.91 -7.31
C CYS A 46 18.36 -10.91 -7.24
N GLU A 47 17.80 -10.90 -6.06
CA GLU A 47 16.34 -10.91 -5.81
C GLU A 47 15.69 -9.51 -5.88
N LYS A 48 16.48 -8.45 -6.16
CA LYS A 48 15.96 -7.08 -6.22
C LYS A 48 15.18 -6.84 -7.50
N GLN A 49 14.09 -6.10 -7.39
CA GLN A 49 13.35 -5.65 -8.56
C GLN A 49 14.23 -4.76 -9.45
N ALA A 50 14.09 -4.95 -10.75
CA ALA A 50 14.81 -4.17 -11.75
C ALA A 50 14.26 -2.74 -11.85
N THR A 51 15.17 -1.81 -12.14
CA THR A 51 14.85 -0.40 -12.39
C THR A 51 15.36 0.05 -13.75
N TYR A 52 16.11 -0.80 -14.43
CA TYR A 52 16.65 -0.57 -15.78
C TYR A 52 16.50 -1.81 -16.65
N SER A 53 16.37 -1.59 -17.95
CA SER A 53 16.40 -2.64 -18.99
C SER A 53 17.46 -2.35 -20.02
N ILE A 54 18.12 -3.39 -20.54
CA ILE A 54 19.11 -3.34 -21.63
C ILE A 54 18.67 -4.35 -22.70
N GLY A 55 18.65 -3.94 -23.96
CA GLY A 55 18.18 -4.74 -25.08
C GLY A 55 16.70 -4.48 -25.42
N LYS A 56 16.17 -5.25 -26.37
CA LYS A 56 14.78 -5.16 -26.85
C LYS A 56 14.21 -6.57 -27.07
N GLY A 57 12.89 -6.69 -27.00
CA GLY A 57 12.19 -7.95 -27.24
C GLY A 57 12.64 -9.08 -26.30
N SER A 58 12.82 -10.28 -26.83
CA SER A 58 13.22 -11.49 -26.08
C SER A 58 14.63 -11.41 -25.47
N GLU A 59 15.52 -10.56 -25.99
CA GLU A 59 16.88 -10.36 -25.46
C GLU A 59 16.97 -9.28 -24.40
N CYS A 60 15.83 -8.73 -23.95
CA CYS A 60 15.82 -7.68 -22.94
C CYS A 60 16.23 -8.24 -21.57
N LYS A 61 17.30 -7.66 -21.01
CA LYS A 61 17.81 -7.97 -19.67
C LYS A 61 17.45 -6.87 -18.68
N TYR A 62 17.15 -7.23 -17.46
CA TYR A 62 16.63 -6.35 -16.42
C TYR A 62 17.59 -6.24 -15.25
N TYR A 63 17.89 -5.01 -14.80
CA TYR A 63 18.88 -4.76 -13.77
C TYR A 63 18.36 -3.82 -12.68
N CYS A 64 18.67 -4.10 -11.42
CA CYS A 64 18.47 -3.15 -10.34
C CYS A 64 19.49 -2.01 -10.42
N SER A 65 19.24 -0.90 -9.74
CA SER A 65 20.10 0.30 -9.78
C SER A 65 21.58 0.00 -9.45
N ALA A 66 21.83 -0.91 -8.49
CA ALA A 66 23.18 -1.27 -8.08
C ALA A 66 23.95 -2.01 -9.18
N HIS A 67 23.30 -2.96 -9.86
CA HIS A 67 23.94 -3.74 -10.93
C HIS A 67 24.01 -2.97 -12.24
N TYR A 68 23.05 -2.09 -12.50
CA TYR A 68 23.04 -1.23 -13.68
C TYR A 68 24.18 -0.19 -13.68
N LYS A 69 24.65 0.30 -12.52
CA LYS A 69 25.76 1.27 -12.44
C LYS A 69 27.04 0.83 -13.18
N LYS A 70 27.22 -0.47 -13.36
CA LYS A 70 28.36 -1.07 -14.08
C LYS A 70 28.08 -1.31 -15.56
N MET A 71 26.92 -0.90 -16.08
CA MET A 71 26.46 -1.18 -17.45
C MET A 71 26.22 0.12 -18.22
N LYS A 72 26.27 0.06 -19.56
CA LYS A 72 25.99 1.17 -20.46
C LYS A 72 24.84 0.82 -21.40
N GLY A 73 24.12 1.83 -21.91
CA GLY A 73 23.17 1.66 -23.02
C GLY A 73 21.78 1.16 -22.65
N GLY A 74 21.40 1.18 -21.37
CA GLY A 74 20.06 0.79 -20.94
C GLY A 74 19.09 1.97 -20.77
N LYS A 75 17.80 1.63 -20.67
CA LYS A 75 16.74 2.57 -20.35
C LYS A 75 16.24 2.33 -18.91
N LYS A 76 15.95 3.41 -18.20
CA LYS A 76 15.27 3.32 -16.93
C LYS A 76 13.87 2.76 -17.19
N LEU A 77 13.49 1.72 -16.45
CA LEU A 77 12.12 1.23 -16.48
C LEU A 77 11.23 2.34 -15.91
N ASN A 78 10.33 2.85 -16.74
CA ASN A 78 9.42 3.89 -16.31
C ASN A 78 8.53 3.33 -15.21
N SER A 79 8.44 4.06 -14.11
CA SER A 79 7.42 3.85 -13.09
C SER A 79 6.02 4.28 -13.55
N SER A 80 5.95 5.00 -14.68
CA SER A 80 4.67 5.32 -15.33
C SER A 80 4.20 4.09 -16.10
N ARG A 81 3.55 3.18 -15.39
CA ARG A 81 2.81 2.11 -16.04
C ARG A 81 1.63 2.71 -16.76
N ASP A 82 1.33 2.11 -17.90
CA ASP A 82 0.05 2.35 -18.51
C ASP A 82 -1.05 1.97 -17.50
N ILE A 83 -2.11 2.75 -17.48
CA ILE A 83 -3.17 2.61 -16.48
C ILE A 83 -3.89 1.25 -16.60
N CYS A 84 -3.93 0.67 -17.80
CA CYS A 84 -4.54 -0.65 -18.03
C CYS A 84 -3.75 -1.75 -17.29
N SER A 85 -2.43 -1.79 -17.46
CA SER A 85 -1.56 -2.75 -16.76
C SER A 85 -1.63 -2.58 -15.25
N LEU A 86 -1.61 -1.33 -14.75
CA LEU A 86 -1.74 -1.05 -13.33
C LEU A 86 -3.10 -1.49 -12.77
N SER A 87 -4.19 -1.29 -13.53
CA SER A 87 -5.53 -1.74 -13.16
C SER A 87 -5.60 -3.25 -13.04
N GLN A 88 -5.06 -3.98 -14.02
CA GLN A 88 -5.04 -5.44 -14.01
C GLN A 88 -4.29 -5.99 -12.79
N ILE A 89 -3.13 -5.42 -12.47
CA ILE A 89 -2.34 -5.83 -11.29
C ILE A 89 -3.12 -5.53 -10.00
N CYS A 90 -3.68 -4.33 -9.89
CA CYS A 90 -4.45 -3.91 -8.73
C CYS A 90 -5.64 -4.85 -8.48
N ILE A 91 -6.45 -5.12 -9.51
CA ILE A 91 -7.60 -6.03 -9.45
C ILE A 91 -7.17 -7.44 -9.05
N LYS A 92 -6.13 -8.01 -9.69
CA LYS A 92 -5.59 -9.33 -9.33
C LYS A 92 -5.18 -9.39 -7.85
N LYS A 93 -4.54 -8.34 -7.34
CA LYS A 93 -4.12 -8.28 -5.94
C LYS A 93 -5.31 -8.14 -4.99
N LEU A 94 -6.31 -7.35 -5.34
CA LEU A 94 -7.53 -7.22 -4.52
C LEU A 94 -8.29 -8.55 -4.42
N HIS A 95 -8.31 -9.35 -5.48
CA HIS A 95 -8.90 -10.70 -5.44
C HIS A 95 -8.18 -11.70 -4.51
N THR A 96 -6.97 -11.39 -4.05
CA THR A 96 -6.27 -12.24 -3.06
C THR A 96 -6.71 -11.98 -1.62
N LEU A 97 -7.52 -10.96 -1.38
CA LEU A 97 -8.05 -10.65 -0.05
C LEU A 97 -9.30 -11.49 0.22
N ASP A 98 -9.40 -11.98 1.45
CA ASP A 98 -10.64 -12.57 1.95
C ASP A 98 -11.59 -11.43 2.33
N LEU A 99 -12.74 -11.36 1.67
CA LEU A 99 -13.74 -10.32 1.84
C LEU A 99 -14.99 -10.80 2.58
N THR A 100 -15.01 -12.05 3.05
CA THR A 100 -16.20 -12.69 3.63
C THR A 100 -16.67 -12.07 4.93
N SER A 101 -15.78 -11.40 5.67
CA SER A 101 -16.08 -10.70 6.93
C SER A 101 -16.27 -9.19 6.78
N ILE A 102 -15.98 -8.63 5.61
CA ILE A 102 -15.90 -7.19 5.38
C ILE A 102 -17.27 -6.59 5.10
N LYS A 103 -17.67 -5.63 5.92
CA LYS A 103 -18.92 -4.86 5.73
C LYS A 103 -18.67 -3.46 5.19
N HIS A 104 -17.60 -2.80 5.65
CA HIS A 104 -17.30 -1.42 5.29
C HIS A 104 -15.90 -1.33 4.67
N VAL A 105 -15.79 -0.64 3.53
CA VAL A 105 -14.52 -0.37 2.87
C VAL A 105 -14.19 1.12 2.98
N LEU A 106 -13.00 1.43 3.47
CA LEU A 106 -12.51 2.79 3.68
C LEU A 106 -11.33 3.04 2.71
N ILE A 107 -11.47 3.98 1.80
CA ILE A 107 -10.44 4.28 0.80
C ILE A 107 -9.94 5.70 0.99
N GLU A 108 -8.62 5.90 1.07
CA GLU A 108 -8.05 7.23 1.15
C GLU A 108 -8.45 8.09 -0.06
N ASN A 109 -8.99 9.27 0.20
CA ASN A 109 -9.35 10.20 -0.86
C ASN A 109 -8.12 10.96 -1.39
N GLN A 110 -7.70 10.62 -2.59
CA GLN A 110 -6.54 11.21 -3.25
C GLN A 110 -6.90 12.51 -3.98
N PRO A 111 -6.08 13.58 -3.84
CA PRO A 111 -6.28 14.82 -4.56
C PRO A 111 -6.04 14.63 -6.07
N ALA A 112 -7.02 14.97 -6.90
CA ALA A 112 -6.98 14.74 -8.33
C ALA A 112 -5.82 15.50 -9.05
N LEU A 113 -5.54 16.73 -8.63
CA LEU A 113 -4.55 17.57 -9.29
C LEU A 113 -3.10 17.28 -8.92
N LYS A 114 -2.85 16.73 -7.73
CA LYS A 114 -1.47 16.48 -7.26
C LYS A 114 -0.86 15.22 -7.84
N ASN A 115 -1.64 14.16 -7.95
CA ASN A 115 -1.19 12.87 -8.47
C ASN A 115 -2.34 12.14 -9.18
N PRO A 116 -2.54 12.41 -10.49
CA PRO A 116 -3.64 11.80 -11.25
C PRO A 116 -3.60 10.26 -11.26
N ILE A 117 -2.39 9.67 -11.28
CA ILE A 117 -2.23 8.21 -11.28
C ILE A 117 -2.72 7.60 -9.97
N MET A 118 -2.38 8.22 -8.82
CA MET A 118 -2.92 7.76 -7.52
C MET A 118 -4.44 7.89 -7.46
N LYS A 119 -4.99 8.96 -8.03
CA LYS A 119 -6.45 9.11 -8.15
C LYS A 119 -7.07 8.02 -9.01
N SER A 120 -6.41 7.62 -10.11
CA SER A 120 -6.87 6.50 -10.92
C SER A 120 -6.82 5.18 -10.15
N VAL A 121 -5.75 4.89 -9.40
CA VAL A 121 -5.68 3.69 -8.53
C VAL A 121 -6.82 3.70 -7.50
N GLN A 122 -7.07 4.83 -6.85
CA GLN A 122 -8.22 4.98 -5.94
C GLN A 122 -9.54 4.60 -6.62
N MET A 123 -9.77 5.08 -7.85
CA MET A 123 -11.02 4.79 -8.57
C MET A 123 -11.10 3.32 -9.02
N ILE A 124 -9.98 2.68 -9.34
CA ILE A 124 -9.92 1.24 -9.62
C ILE A 124 -10.35 0.43 -8.39
N ILE A 125 -9.82 0.75 -7.22
CA ILE A 125 -10.20 0.12 -5.95
C ILE A 125 -11.68 0.34 -5.67
N TYR A 126 -12.15 1.57 -5.82
CA TYR A 126 -13.56 1.92 -5.62
C TYR A 126 -14.48 1.10 -6.54
N THR A 127 -14.16 1.07 -7.85
CA THR A 127 -14.94 0.32 -8.84
C THR A 127 -14.92 -1.19 -8.57
N PHE A 128 -13.77 -1.73 -8.14
CA PHE A 128 -13.68 -3.12 -7.72
C PHE A 128 -14.69 -3.45 -6.62
N PHE A 129 -14.76 -2.65 -5.58
CA PHE A 129 -15.71 -2.88 -4.48
C PHE A 129 -17.16 -2.55 -4.84
N ILE A 130 -17.43 -1.70 -5.83
CA ILE A 130 -18.78 -1.56 -6.39
C ILE A 130 -19.20 -2.88 -7.05
N ILE A 131 -18.35 -3.44 -7.93
CA ILE A 131 -18.71 -4.63 -8.72
C ILE A 131 -18.75 -5.89 -7.85
N TYR A 132 -17.70 -6.15 -7.08
CA TYR A 132 -17.55 -7.39 -6.30
C TYR A 132 -18.10 -7.29 -4.87
N GLY A 133 -18.43 -6.09 -4.42
CA GLY A 133 -19.05 -5.80 -3.13
C GLY A 133 -20.52 -5.43 -3.29
N ILE A 134 -20.81 -4.16 -3.52
CA ILE A 134 -22.19 -3.59 -3.47
C ILE A 134 -23.15 -4.25 -4.48
N MET A 135 -22.69 -4.54 -5.70
CA MET A 135 -23.51 -5.14 -6.76
C MET A 135 -23.60 -6.68 -6.66
N ASN A 136 -22.78 -7.30 -5.83
CA ASN A 136 -22.78 -8.74 -5.63
C ASN A 136 -23.65 -9.11 -4.43
N ASN A 137 -24.79 -9.74 -4.68
CA ASN A 137 -25.76 -10.11 -3.64
C ASN A 137 -25.19 -11.09 -2.59
N ASP A 138 -24.15 -11.85 -2.92
CA ASP A 138 -23.48 -12.78 -2.00
C ASP A 138 -22.41 -12.09 -1.14
N SER A 139 -22.11 -10.84 -1.41
CA SER A 139 -21.09 -10.08 -0.68
C SER A 139 -21.67 -9.43 0.58
N PRO A 140 -20.97 -9.48 1.72
CA PRO A 140 -21.38 -8.77 2.93
C PRO A 140 -21.11 -7.26 2.88
N ILE A 141 -20.40 -6.77 1.85
CA ILE A 141 -19.98 -5.35 1.73
C ILE A 141 -21.21 -4.51 1.35
N ASP A 142 -21.58 -3.58 2.23
CA ASP A 142 -22.71 -2.67 2.01
C ASP A 142 -22.31 -1.19 1.91
N ASN A 143 -21.08 -0.83 2.31
CA ASN A 143 -20.66 0.57 2.30
C ASN A 143 -19.19 0.76 1.85
N ILE A 144 -18.98 1.79 1.02
CA ILE A 144 -17.66 2.24 0.59
C ILE A 144 -17.53 3.72 0.91
N HIS A 145 -16.54 4.08 1.73
CA HIS A 145 -16.31 5.45 2.19
C HIS A 145 -14.99 6.00 1.67
N MET A 146 -15.01 7.24 1.17
CA MET A 146 -13.81 8.01 0.86
C MET A 146 -13.36 8.78 2.09
N VAL A 147 -12.19 8.45 2.64
CA VAL A 147 -11.68 9.03 3.88
C VAL A 147 -10.63 10.09 3.59
N ASN A 148 -10.73 11.24 4.28
CA ASN A 148 -9.73 12.29 4.12
C ASN A 148 -8.47 11.96 4.92
N ALA A 149 -7.31 11.94 4.25
CA ALA A 149 -5.99 11.69 4.86
C ALA A 149 -5.67 12.56 6.10
N ARG A 150 -6.23 13.78 6.16
CA ARG A 150 -6.03 14.70 7.30
C ARG A 150 -6.62 14.19 8.61
N ASN A 151 -7.52 13.21 8.57
CA ASN A 151 -8.16 12.68 9.77
C ASN A 151 -7.35 11.55 10.43
N LYS A 152 -6.41 10.91 9.72
CA LYS A 152 -5.63 9.77 10.21
C LYS A 152 -5.00 10.02 11.60
N LEU A 153 -4.34 11.15 11.79
CA LEU A 153 -3.67 11.46 13.07
C LEU A 153 -4.62 11.84 14.21
N LYS A 154 -5.89 12.13 13.92
CA LYS A 154 -6.88 12.54 14.92
C LYS A 154 -7.43 11.38 15.75
N VAL A 155 -7.23 10.14 15.29
CA VAL A 155 -7.73 8.94 15.98
C VAL A 155 -6.96 8.64 17.26
N TYR A 156 -5.69 9.03 17.32
CA TYR A 156 -4.88 8.89 18.52
C TYR A 156 -5.36 9.86 19.60
N LYS A 157 -5.77 9.31 20.75
CA LYS A 157 -6.30 10.06 21.92
C LYS A 157 -5.38 9.99 23.14
N GLY A 158 -4.18 9.40 22.99
CA GLY A 158 -3.19 9.35 24.05
C GLY A 158 -2.45 10.68 24.26
N GLU A 159 -1.44 10.64 25.12
CA GLU A 159 -0.61 11.81 25.40
C GLU A 159 0.12 12.30 24.14
N PRO A 160 0.25 13.63 23.98
CA PRO A 160 0.99 14.21 22.85
C PRO A 160 2.42 13.68 22.77
N ILE A 161 2.86 13.31 21.57
CA ILE A 161 4.23 12.88 21.35
C ILE A 161 5.03 14.05 20.77
N VAL A 162 6.12 14.42 21.45
CA VAL A 162 7.03 15.46 20.95
C VAL A 162 7.77 14.96 19.73
N CYS A 163 7.78 15.75 18.66
CA CYS A 163 8.40 15.40 17.39
C CYS A 163 9.38 16.48 16.95
N ASP A 164 10.65 16.10 16.80
CA ASP A 164 11.74 16.99 16.37
C ASP A 164 11.90 17.06 14.83
N LYS A 165 11.04 16.38 14.07
CA LYS A 165 11.10 16.37 12.61
C LYS A 165 10.73 17.74 12.03
N LYS A 166 11.59 18.27 11.15
CA LYS A 166 11.33 19.50 10.41
C LYS A 166 10.42 19.23 9.22
N GLY A 167 9.43 20.10 9.03
CA GLY A 167 8.46 20.04 7.92
C GLY A 167 7.24 19.16 8.20
N VAL A 168 6.08 19.64 7.75
CA VAL A 168 4.76 19.04 8.04
C VAL A 168 4.68 17.59 7.54
N TYR A 169 5.17 17.30 6.34
CA TYR A 169 5.14 15.95 5.77
C TYR A 169 5.95 14.94 6.61
N ALA A 170 7.21 15.30 6.92
CA ALA A 170 8.08 14.41 7.70
C ALA A 170 7.55 14.21 9.14
N LYS A 171 6.97 15.26 9.73
CA LYS A 171 6.33 15.21 11.05
C LYS A 171 5.12 14.27 11.03
N ASN A 172 4.21 14.42 10.07
CA ASN A 172 3.01 13.59 9.98
C ASN A 172 3.35 12.11 9.77
N LYS A 173 4.31 11.82 8.89
CA LYS A 173 4.78 10.47 8.63
C LYS A 173 5.41 9.81 9.87
N TRP A 174 6.18 10.56 10.63
CA TRP A 174 6.77 10.09 11.88
C TRP A 174 5.69 9.87 12.95
N LEU A 175 4.75 10.82 13.08
CA LEU A 175 3.66 10.71 14.05
C LEU A 175 2.74 9.52 13.74
N SER A 176 2.43 9.25 12.48
CA SER A 176 1.60 8.08 12.14
C SER A 176 2.25 6.78 12.61
N ILE A 177 3.56 6.64 12.44
CA ILE A 177 4.31 5.47 12.93
C ILE A 177 4.28 5.38 14.46
N GLU A 178 4.55 6.49 15.19
CA GLU A 178 4.61 6.46 16.64
C GLU A 178 3.23 6.28 17.29
N TYR A 179 2.19 6.89 16.72
CA TYR A 179 0.82 6.68 17.18
C TYR A 179 0.40 5.22 16.98
N THR A 180 0.67 4.67 15.81
CA THR A 180 0.39 3.27 15.55
C THR A 180 1.11 2.34 16.51
N LYS A 181 2.40 2.54 16.76
CA LYS A 181 3.16 1.76 17.76
C LYS A 181 2.48 1.77 19.12
N LYS A 182 2.07 2.95 19.61
CA LYS A 182 1.41 3.07 20.90
C LYS A 182 0.04 2.40 20.94
N MET A 183 -0.70 2.50 19.86
CA MET A 183 -2.05 1.91 19.78
C MET A 183 -2.02 0.39 19.72
N ILE A 184 -1.03 -0.21 19.02
CA ILE A 184 -0.93 -1.67 18.85
C ILE A 184 -0.12 -2.37 19.98
N LEU A 185 0.48 -1.65 20.91
CA LEU A 185 1.29 -2.22 21.99
C LEU A 185 0.55 -3.28 22.82
N ASN A 186 -0.77 -3.18 22.92
CA ASN A 186 -1.63 -4.10 23.66
C ASN A 186 -2.25 -5.18 22.75
N GLU A 187 -1.90 -5.20 21.49
CA GLU A 187 -2.32 -6.21 20.52
C GLU A 187 -1.41 -7.44 20.59
N ASP A 188 -1.70 -8.47 19.76
CA ASP A 188 -0.87 -9.67 19.76
C ASP A 188 0.56 -9.40 19.22
N VAL A 189 1.51 -10.22 19.70
CA VAL A 189 2.94 -10.06 19.40
C VAL A 189 3.23 -10.10 17.90
N ASP A 190 2.46 -10.88 17.13
CA ASP A 190 2.69 -11.04 15.70
C ASP A 190 2.38 -9.74 14.94
N LYS A 191 1.35 -8.98 15.35
CA LYS A 191 1.04 -7.68 14.75
C LYS A 191 2.12 -6.65 15.03
N VAL A 192 2.65 -6.64 16.26
CA VAL A 192 3.77 -5.77 16.66
C VAL A 192 5.02 -6.12 15.87
N SER A 193 5.35 -7.40 15.72
CA SER A 193 6.49 -7.89 14.95
C SER A 193 6.36 -7.52 13.47
N LEU A 194 5.22 -7.81 12.85
CA LEU A 194 4.92 -7.46 11.44
C LEU A 194 5.15 -5.97 11.19
N PHE A 195 4.66 -5.11 12.08
CA PHE A 195 4.84 -3.66 11.95
C PHE A 195 6.30 -3.25 12.14
N SER A 196 6.96 -3.80 13.16
CA SER A 196 8.34 -3.45 13.52
C SER A 196 9.35 -3.88 12.47
N ASP A 197 9.11 -5.00 11.80
CA ASP A 197 10.02 -5.56 10.78
C ASP A 197 9.77 -4.99 9.38
N SER A 198 8.60 -4.36 9.17
CA SER A 198 8.26 -3.78 7.87
C SER A 198 9.20 -2.63 7.49
N LYS A 199 9.65 -2.64 6.23
CA LYS A 199 10.35 -1.49 5.61
C LYS A 199 9.40 -0.35 5.23
N LYS A 200 8.09 -0.60 5.28
CA LYS A 200 6.99 0.29 4.89
C LYS A 200 6.05 0.56 6.06
N LYS A 201 6.64 0.90 7.22
CA LYS A 201 5.89 1.19 8.44
C LYS A 201 4.89 2.34 8.28
N ASP A 202 5.25 3.33 7.48
CA ASP A 202 4.41 4.48 7.16
C ASP A 202 3.13 4.08 6.41
N ASP A 203 3.27 3.26 5.36
CA ASP A 203 2.12 2.81 4.57
C ASP A 203 1.19 1.93 5.44
N LEU A 204 1.76 1.04 6.26
CA LEU A 204 1.00 0.23 7.23
C LEU A 204 0.31 1.11 8.28
N ALA A 205 1.04 2.05 8.89
CA ALA A 205 0.47 2.95 9.88
C ALA A 205 -0.71 3.74 9.34
N ASP A 206 -0.57 4.26 8.12
CA ASP A 206 -1.61 5.07 7.48
C ASP A 206 -2.87 4.26 7.19
N SER A 207 -2.76 2.99 6.74
CA SER A 207 -3.91 2.12 6.55
C SER A 207 -4.60 1.76 7.87
N TYR A 208 -3.86 1.51 8.95
CA TYR A 208 -4.40 1.22 10.28
C TYR A 208 -5.13 2.42 10.87
N LEU A 209 -4.46 3.59 10.95
CA LEU A 209 -5.03 4.80 11.54
C LEU A 209 -6.27 5.29 10.79
N GLN A 210 -6.35 5.04 9.48
CA GLN A 210 -7.52 5.41 8.70
C GLN A 210 -8.75 4.56 9.03
N GLY A 211 -8.56 3.31 9.43
CA GLY A 211 -9.61 2.39 9.82
C GLY A 211 -10.02 2.51 11.31
N SER A 212 -9.13 3.03 12.15
CA SER A 212 -9.34 3.20 13.59
C SER A 212 -10.21 4.39 13.91
#